data_d5b76b2690af9fedfba29a58303f8a37
#
_entry.id   d5b76b2690af9fedfba29a58303f8a37
#
_cell.length_a   1.000
_cell.length_b   1.000
_cell.length_c   1.000
_cell.angle_alpha   90.00
_cell.angle_beta   90.00
_cell.angle_gamma   90.00
#
_symmetry.space_group_name_H-M   'P 1'
#
loop_
_entity.id
_entity.type
_entity.pdbx_description
1 polymer ?
#
loop_
_entity_poly.entity_id
_entity_poly.type
_entity_poly.pdbx_seq_one_letter_code
_entity_poly.pdbx_strand_id
1 'polypeptide(L)'
;TTRTFAAFDLDETEEERRYRHAACLLTDIGWRAHPEYRGTQSLNIIAHASFIGVDHPGRVFLALATAFRHEGVFIDTIAPALTGLVSDRYLERARILGAMLRVVYLLTASMPGVMPRLRWEKRAGGVLALVIPAALVNLYGERPAGR
;
A
#
# COMPACT_ATOMS: atom_id res chain seq x y z
N THR A 1 6.30 -3.60 -6.68
CA THR A 1 6.54 -2.40 -5.85
C THR A 1 7.83 -1.66 -6.21
N THR A 2 9.01 -2.31 -6.34
CA THR A 2 10.28 -1.63 -6.65
C THR A 2 10.19 -0.80 -7.94
N ARG A 3 9.69 -1.37 -9.04
CA ARG A 3 9.49 -0.62 -10.31
C ARG A 3 8.51 0.54 -10.16
N THR A 4 7.53 0.40 -9.30
CA THR A 4 6.52 1.42 -9.07
C THR A 4 7.11 2.58 -8.27
N PHE A 5 7.86 2.31 -7.19
CA PHE A 5 8.54 3.35 -6.44
C PHE A 5 9.55 4.12 -7.29
N ALA A 6 10.30 3.43 -8.16
CA ALA A 6 11.17 4.08 -9.13
C ALA A 6 10.41 5.01 -10.09
N ALA A 7 9.20 4.65 -10.50
CA ALA A 7 8.38 5.50 -11.38
C ALA A 7 7.87 6.78 -10.68
N PHE A 8 7.83 6.80 -9.34
CA PHE A 8 7.47 7.98 -8.55
C PHE A 8 8.70 8.85 -8.19
N ASP A 9 9.92 8.49 -8.61
CA ASP A 9 11.19 9.12 -8.21
C ASP A 9 11.34 9.20 -6.67
N LEU A 10 10.88 8.19 -6.00
CA LEU A 10 10.98 8.09 -4.56
C LEU A 10 12.31 7.43 -4.22
N ASP A 11 13.26 8.23 -3.71
CA ASP A 11 14.47 7.70 -3.11
C ASP A 11 14.14 6.97 -1.81
N GLU A 12 14.74 5.82 -1.63
CA GLU A 12 14.57 4.98 -0.46
C GLU A 12 15.91 4.65 0.17
N THR A 13 15.96 4.71 1.48
CA THR A 13 17.03 4.08 2.24
C THR A 13 16.86 2.55 2.17
N GLU A 14 17.93 1.81 2.51
CA GLU A 14 17.89 0.35 2.59
C GLU A 14 16.81 -0.12 3.59
N GLU A 15 16.65 0.61 4.68
CA GLU A 15 15.63 0.33 5.69
C GLU A 15 14.21 0.58 5.19
N GLU A 16 13.96 1.71 4.54
CA GLU A 16 12.66 2.01 3.94
C GLU A 16 12.28 0.96 2.89
N ARG A 17 13.23 0.51 2.09
CA ARG A 17 13.03 -0.56 1.12
C ARG A 17 12.64 -1.86 1.80
N ARG A 18 13.30 -2.20 2.90
CA ARG A 18 12.99 -3.40 3.70
C ARG A 18 11.58 -3.32 4.28
N TYR A 19 11.19 -2.18 4.86
CA TYR A 19 9.84 -1.98 5.40
C TYR A 19 8.78 -2.00 4.31
N ARG A 20 9.03 -1.44 3.14
CA ARG A 20 8.12 -1.54 2.01
C ARG A 20 7.89 -2.98 1.57
N HIS A 21 8.93 -3.80 1.51
CA HIS A 21 8.79 -5.23 1.20
C HIS A 21 7.99 -5.95 2.29
N ALA A 22 8.28 -5.69 3.55
CA ALA A 22 7.55 -6.26 4.67
C ALA A 22 6.06 -5.89 4.64
N ALA A 23 5.72 -4.63 4.33
CA ALA A 23 4.33 -4.19 4.18
C ALA A 23 3.60 -4.96 3.07
N CYS A 24 4.27 -5.25 1.95
CA CYS A 24 3.68 -6.07 0.88
C CYS A 24 3.37 -7.51 1.33
N LEU A 25 4.20 -8.08 2.20
CA LEU A 25 3.97 -9.43 2.74
C LEU A 25 2.86 -9.45 3.80
N LEU A 26 2.75 -8.37 4.58
CA LEU A 26 1.77 -8.25 5.67
C LEU A 26 0.41 -7.73 5.19
N THR A 27 0.28 -7.37 3.93
CA THR A 27 -0.87 -6.63 3.41
C THR A 27 -2.21 -7.35 3.58
N ASP A 28 -2.23 -8.66 3.71
CA ASP A 28 -3.43 -9.48 3.95
C ASP A 28 -3.49 -10.10 5.36
N ILE A 29 -2.71 -9.61 6.30
CA ILE A 29 -2.65 -10.19 7.65
C ILE A 29 -4.02 -10.22 8.36
N GLY A 30 -4.89 -9.27 8.06
CA GLY A 30 -6.26 -9.18 8.57
C GLY A 30 -7.31 -9.94 7.77
N TRP A 31 -6.94 -10.87 6.88
CA TRP A 31 -7.86 -11.53 5.93
C TRP A 31 -9.04 -12.26 6.58
N ARG A 32 -8.87 -12.73 7.82
CA ARG A 32 -9.92 -13.45 8.59
C ARG A 32 -10.98 -12.52 9.14
N ALA A 33 -10.70 -11.22 9.26
CA ALA A 33 -11.69 -10.26 9.71
C ALA A 33 -12.74 -10.00 8.63
N HIS A 34 -13.93 -9.57 9.07
CA HIS A 34 -14.96 -9.07 8.16
C HIS A 34 -14.37 -7.95 7.29
N PRO A 35 -14.72 -7.85 5.99
CA PRO A 35 -14.15 -6.86 5.08
C PRO A 35 -14.11 -5.43 5.60
N GLU A 36 -15.16 -5.00 6.31
CA GLU A 36 -15.25 -3.65 6.90
C GLU A 36 -14.26 -3.39 8.04
N TYR A 37 -13.74 -4.43 8.69
CA TYR A 37 -12.82 -4.31 9.84
C TYR A 37 -11.40 -4.71 9.51
N ARG A 38 -11.11 -5.10 8.25
CA ARG A 38 -9.78 -5.57 7.86
C ARG A 38 -8.69 -4.54 8.06
N GLY A 39 -8.98 -3.27 7.78
CA GLY A 39 -8.03 -2.18 7.97
C GLY A 39 -7.65 -2.01 9.43
N THR A 40 -8.64 -1.84 10.29
CA THR A 40 -8.44 -1.71 11.74
C THR A 40 -7.79 -2.95 12.34
N GLN A 41 -8.22 -4.15 11.93
CA GLN A 41 -7.65 -5.39 12.43
C GLN A 41 -6.19 -5.56 12.01
N SER A 42 -5.85 -5.28 10.76
CA SER A 42 -4.48 -5.33 10.27
C SER A 42 -3.58 -4.34 11.00
N LEU A 43 -4.06 -3.11 11.19
CA LEU A 43 -3.38 -2.07 11.95
C LEU A 43 -3.07 -2.55 13.37
N ASN A 44 -4.07 -3.08 14.08
CA ASN A 44 -3.90 -3.55 15.45
C ASN A 44 -2.93 -4.72 15.56
N ILE A 45 -3.04 -5.71 14.66
CA ILE A 45 -2.13 -6.85 14.65
C ILE A 45 -0.68 -6.38 14.47
N ILE A 46 -0.42 -5.50 13.50
CA ILE A 46 0.93 -5.04 13.20
C ILE A 46 1.46 -4.09 14.29
N ALA A 47 0.64 -3.14 14.76
CA ALA A 47 1.06 -2.16 15.76
C ALA A 47 1.48 -2.83 17.09
N HIS A 48 0.87 -3.95 17.46
CA HIS A 48 1.16 -4.68 18.69
C HIS A 48 2.11 -5.89 18.49
N ALA A 49 2.50 -6.19 17.24
CA ALA A 49 3.39 -7.32 16.98
C ALA A 49 4.84 -7.05 17.43
N SER A 50 5.52 -8.10 17.89
CA SER A 50 6.95 -8.08 18.19
C SER A 50 7.73 -8.58 16.98
N PHE A 51 8.07 -7.67 16.06
CA PHE A 51 8.89 -8.00 14.90
C PHE A 51 10.38 -7.85 15.24
N ILE A 52 11.17 -8.87 14.93
CA ILE A 52 12.63 -8.80 15.05
C ILE A 52 13.19 -7.90 13.94
N GLY A 53 14.03 -6.95 14.32
CA GLY A 53 14.69 -6.04 13.37
C GLY A 53 13.78 -4.95 12.79
N VAL A 54 12.62 -4.70 13.38
CA VAL A 54 11.73 -3.57 13.06
C VAL A 54 11.65 -2.67 14.29
N ASP A 55 12.09 -1.44 14.14
CA ASP A 55 11.99 -0.43 15.18
C ASP A 55 10.54 0.09 15.35
N HIS A 56 10.35 0.97 16.30
CA HIS A 56 9.02 1.49 16.59
C HIS A 56 8.43 2.30 15.43
N PRO A 57 9.12 3.27 14.83
CA PRO A 57 8.66 3.98 13.64
C PRO A 57 8.37 3.07 12.45
N GLY A 58 9.23 2.08 12.19
CA GLY A 58 9.03 1.11 11.13
C GLY A 58 7.77 0.27 11.33
N ARG A 59 7.49 -0.16 12.55
CA ARG A 59 6.27 -0.89 12.89
C ARG A 59 5.01 -0.05 12.65
N VAL A 60 5.03 1.23 13.04
CA VAL A 60 3.93 2.15 12.77
C VAL A 60 3.76 2.38 11.27
N PHE A 61 4.85 2.54 10.52
CA PHE A 61 4.81 2.61 9.05
C PHE A 61 4.12 1.38 8.44
N LEU A 62 4.48 0.17 8.86
CA LEU A 62 3.89 -1.07 8.39
C LEU A 62 2.38 -1.13 8.68
N ALA A 63 1.98 -0.77 9.90
CA ALA A 63 0.60 -0.74 10.33
C ALA A 63 -0.23 0.25 9.51
N LEU A 64 0.27 1.47 9.31
CA LEU A 64 -0.39 2.51 8.54
C LEU A 64 -0.50 2.14 7.05
N ALA A 65 0.59 1.68 6.42
CA ALA A 65 0.57 1.29 5.00
C ALA A 65 -0.47 0.19 4.72
N THR A 66 -0.59 -0.78 5.62
CA THR A 66 -1.57 -1.86 5.50
C THR A 66 -2.99 -1.36 5.73
N ALA A 67 -3.20 -0.49 6.73
CA ALA A 67 -4.52 0.11 6.98
C ALA A 67 -4.97 0.98 5.81
N PHE A 68 -4.10 1.81 5.25
CA PHE A 68 -4.39 2.67 4.08
C PHE A 68 -4.82 1.86 2.84
N ARG A 69 -4.31 0.65 2.67
CA ARG A 69 -4.79 -0.23 1.60
C ARG A 69 -6.27 -0.57 1.73
N HIS A 70 -6.74 -0.84 2.94
CA HIS A 70 -8.12 -1.28 3.17
C HIS A 70 -9.09 -0.10 3.26
N GLU A 71 -8.75 0.90 4.03
CA GLU A 71 -9.65 2.02 4.37
C GLU A 71 -9.53 3.20 3.40
N GLY A 72 -8.41 3.31 2.67
CA GLY A 72 -8.08 4.48 1.85
C GLY A 72 -7.17 5.46 2.59
N VAL A 73 -6.70 6.49 1.88
CA VAL A 73 -5.65 7.40 2.37
C VAL A 73 -6.16 8.55 3.26
N PHE A 74 -7.47 8.69 3.42
CA PHE A 74 -8.10 9.77 4.20
C PHE A 74 -8.36 9.38 5.66
N ILE A 75 -7.50 8.55 6.23
CA ILE A 75 -7.69 7.99 7.58
C ILE A 75 -7.13 8.90 8.69
N ASP A 76 -7.27 10.17 8.62
CA ASP A 76 -6.90 11.03 9.76
C ASP A 76 -7.73 10.71 11.03
N THR A 77 -8.78 9.90 10.86
CA THR A 77 -9.67 9.45 11.95
C THR A 77 -9.33 8.08 12.55
N ILE A 78 -8.61 7.20 11.82
CA ILE A 78 -8.46 5.79 12.27
C ILE A 78 -7.37 5.60 13.32
N ALA A 79 -6.31 6.39 13.28
CA ALA A 79 -5.24 6.26 14.27
C ALA A 79 -4.47 7.57 14.49
N PRO A 80 -5.10 8.65 14.98
CA PRO A 80 -4.39 9.91 15.22
C PRO A 80 -3.23 9.75 16.21
N ALA A 81 -3.34 8.79 17.13
CA ALA A 81 -2.26 8.46 18.06
C ALA A 81 -1.03 7.84 17.38
N LEU A 82 -1.21 7.11 16.28
CA LEU A 82 -0.09 6.48 15.56
C LEU A 82 0.58 7.45 14.58
N THR A 83 -0.16 8.35 13.96
CA THR A 83 0.42 9.31 13.00
C THR A 83 1.42 10.25 13.67
N GLY A 84 1.23 10.58 14.94
CA GLY A 84 2.19 11.37 15.72
C GLY A 84 3.47 10.63 16.14
N LEU A 85 3.55 9.32 15.92
CA LEU A 85 4.71 8.49 16.28
C LEU A 85 5.69 8.26 15.13
N VAL A 86 5.40 8.77 13.95
CA VAL A 86 6.26 8.67 12.76
C VAL A 86 6.56 10.04 12.17
N SER A 87 7.67 10.15 11.44
CA SER A 87 7.97 11.35 10.68
C SER A 87 6.98 11.55 9.53
N ASP A 88 6.81 12.80 9.08
CA ASP A 88 6.00 13.13 7.92
C ASP A 88 6.42 12.32 6.69
N ARG A 89 7.73 12.08 6.52
CA ARG A 89 8.29 11.24 5.46
C ARG A 89 7.71 9.81 5.52
N TYR A 90 7.71 9.18 6.69
CA TYR A 90 7.16 7.83 6.85
C TYR A 90 5.64 7.81 6.65
N LEU A 91 4.93 8.82 7.13
CA LEU A 91 3.50 8.94 6.93
C LEU A 91 3.13 9.07 5.45
N GLU A 92 3.82 9.95 4.72
CA GLU A 92 3.64 10.12 3.27
C GLU A 92 3.94 8.83 2.51
N ARG A 93 5.06 8.15 2.82
CA ARG A 93 5.43 6.88 2.21
C ARG A 93 4.40 5.78 2.49
N ALA A 94 3.86 5.72 3.70
CA ALA A 94 2.80 4.78 4.04
C ALA A 94 1.52 5.03 3.24
N ARG A 95 1.13 6.31 3.06
CA ARG A 95 -0.03 6.70 2.22
C ARG A 95 0.17 6.28 0.77
N ILE A 96 1.32 6.60 0.18
CA ILE A 96 1.65 6.24 -1.20
C ILE A 96 1.61 4.72 -1.36
N LEU A 97 2.27 3.98 -0.48
CA LEU A 97 2.31 2.52 -0.55
C LEU A 97 0.92 1.90 -0.38
N GLY A 98 0.15 2.36 0.58
CA GLY A 98 -1.23 1.90 0.82
C GLY A 98 -2.14 2.14 -0.39
N ALA A 99 -2.09 3.35 -0.97
CA ALA A 99 -2.83 3.68 -2.19
C ALA A 99 -2.44 2.77 -3.37
N MET A 100 -1.15 2.54 -3.56
CA MET A 100 -0.64 1.64 -4.59
C MET A 100 -1.12 0.20 -4.39
N LEU A 101 -1.03 -0.31 -3.18
CA LEU A 101 -1.51 -1.65 -2.84
C LEU A 101 -3.01 -1.77 -3.08
N ARG A 102 -3.80 -0.75 -2.72
CA ARG A 102 -5.25 -0.72 -2.98
C ARG A 102 -5.54 -0.85 -4.48
N VAL A 103 -4.91 -0.03 -5.31
CA VAL A 103 -5.07 -0.09 -6.78
C VAL A 103 -4.68 -1.45 -7.33
N VAL A 104 -3.54 -1.98 -6.89
CA VAL A 104 -3.05 -3.30 -7.30
C VAL A 104 -4.07 -4.40 -6.98
N TYR A 105 -4.58 -4.43 -5.76
CA TYR A 105 -5.54 -5.46 -5.35
C TYR A 105 -6.87 -5.35 -6.07
N LEU A 106 -7.36 -4.13 -6.31
CA LEU A 106 -8.57 -3.90 -7.09
C LEU A 106 -8.44 -4.42 -8.54
N LEU A 107 -7.28 -4.21 -9.15
CA LEU A 107 -7.05 -4.61 -10.55
C LEU A 107 -6.72 -6.09 -10.70
N THR A 108 -6.01 -6.67 -9.75
CA THR A 108 -5.51 -8.04 -9.89
C THR A 108 -6.43 -9.07 -9.25
N ALA A 109 -7.37 -8.65 -8.39
CA ALA A 109 -8.17 -9.56 -7.56
C ALA A 109 -7.29 -10.62 -6.84
N SER A 110 -6.09 -10.23 -6.43
CA SER A 110 -5.06 -11.11 -5.84
C SER A 110 -4.54 -12.22 -6.77
N MET A 111 -4.82 -12.16 -8.08
CA MET A 111 -4.32 -13.15 -9.04
C MET A 111 -2.81 -13.02 -9.23
N PRO A 112 -2.05 -14.12 -9.09
CA PRO A 112 -0.62 -14.11 -9.35
C PRO A 112 -0.32 -13.88 -10.85
N GLY A 113 0.85 -13.28 -11.14
CA GLY A 113 1.33 -13.08 -12.51
C GLY A 113 0.73 -11.87 -13.25
N VAL A 114 -0.28 -11.19 -12.71
CA VAL A 114 -0.85 -9.98 -13.33
C VAL A 114 0.09 -8.79 -13.16
N MET A 115 0.59 -8.54 -11.96
CA MET A 115 1.42 -7.37 -11.64
C MET A 115 2.69 -7.20 -12.50
N PRO A 116 3.45 -8.26 -12.84
CA PRO A 116 4.61 -8.12 -13.71
C PRO A 116 4.28 -7.61 -15.12
N ARG A 117 3.04 -7.72 -15.55
CA ARG A 117 2.55 -7.30 -16.87
C ARG A 117 2.07 -5.84 -16.87
N LEU A 118 1.85 -5.23 -15.72
CA LEU A 118 1.45 -3.83 -15.58
C LEU A 118 2.67 -2.92 -15.54
N ARG A 119 2.55 -1.69 -16.07
CA ARG A 119 3.62 -0.70 -16.05
C ARG A 119 3.09 0.64 -15.58
N TRP A 120 3.92 1.35 -14.82
CA TRP A 120 3.68 2.76 -14.49
C TRP A 120 4.46 3.64 -15.48
N GLU A 121 3.80 4.65 -16.00
CA GLU A 121 4.41 5.63 -16.92
C GLU A 121 4.10 7.05 -16.43
N LYS A 122 5.14 7.87 -16.37
CA LYS A 122 4.96 9.32 -16.19
C LYS A 122 4.52 9.93 -17.52
N ARG A 123 3.45 10.73 -17.46
CA ARG A 123 2.96 11.50 -18.58
C ARG A 123 3.16 12.99 -18.34
N ALA A 124 2.98 13.81 -19.38
CA ALA A 124 3.04 15.26 -19.27
C ALA A 124 2.11 15.78 -18.16
N GLY A 125 2.53 16.86 -17.48
CA GLY A 125 1.78 17.43 -16.36
C GLY A 125 1.91 16.65 -15.02
N GLY A 126 2.90 15.73 -14.90
CA GLY A 126 3.12 14.98 -13.65
C GLY A 126 2.12 13.85 -13.39
N VAL A 127 1.29 13.53 -14.37
CA VAL A 127 0.32 12.44 -14.26
C VAL A 127 1.02 11.10 -14.28
N LEU A 128 0.69 10.24 -13.32
CA LEU A 128 1.15 8.87 -13.29
C LEU A 128 0.06 7.95 -13.87
N ALA A 129 0.37 7.31 -14.99
CA ALA A 129 -0.52 6.39 -15.67
C ALA A 129 -0.14 4.93 -15.37
N LEU A 130 -1.13 4.11 -15.04
CA LEU A 130 -0.98 2.66 -14.97
C LEU A 130 -1.38 2.08 -16.34
N VAL A 131 -0.40 1.50 -17.03
CA VAL A 131 -0.61 0.88 -18.35
C VAL A 131 -0.99 -0.58 -18.17
N ILE A 132 -2.19 -0.92 -18.65
CA ILE A 132 -2.74 -2.27 -18.62
C ILE A 132 -2.69 -2.83 -20.05
N PRO A 133 -2.01 -3.96 -20.31
CA PRO A 133 -2.01 -4.59 -21.63
C PRO A 133 -3.41 -4.95 -22.10
N ALA A 134 -3.71 -4.83 -23.38
CA ALA A 134 -5.02 -5.15 -23.95
C ALA A 134 -5.50 -6.57 -23.61
N ALA A 135 -4.58 -7.55 -23.50
CA ALA A 135 -4.90 -8.91 -23.09
C ALA A 135 -5.42 -9.04 -21.64
N LEU A 136 -5.31 -7.97 -20.85
CA LEU A 136 -5.78 -7.91 -19.45
C LEU A 136 -6.97 -6.95 -19.28
N VAL A 137 -7.50 -6.40 -20.36
CA VAL A 137 -8.60 -5.43 -20.32
C VAL A 137 -9.85 -5.99 -19.62
N ASN A 138 -10.10 -7.28 -19.74
CA ASN A 138 -11.23 -7.96 -19.08
C ASN A 138 -11.10 -8.03 -17.54
N LEU A 139 -9.93 -7.75 -16.98
CA LEU A 139 -9.75 -7.57 -15.53
C LEU A 139 -10.25 -6.19 -15.06
N TYR A 140 -10.44 -5.28 -16.01
CA TYR A 140 -10.91 -3.93 -15.77
C TYR A 140 -12.43 -3.91 -15.88
N GLY A 141 -13.11 -4.14 -14.76
CA GLY A 141 -14.57 -3.96 -14.68
C GLY A 141 -14.96 -2.47 -14.65
N GLU A 142 -16.21 -2.14 -14.95
CA GLU A 142 -16.72 -0.76 -14.95
C GLU A 142 -16.63 -0.05 -13.59
N ARG A 143 -16.51 -0.79 -12.48
CA ARG A 143 -16.52 -0.29 -11.11
C ARG A 143 -15.20 0.35 -10.58
N PRO A 144 -13.99 0.05 -11.05
CA PRO A 144 -12.77 0.67 -10.52
C PRO A 144 -12.61 2.15 -10.84
N ALA A 145 -13.26 2.65 -11.88
CA ALA A 145 -13.12 4.05 -12.33
C ALA A 145 -13.98 5.05 -11.52
N GLY A 146 -14.87 4.57 -10.65
CA GLY A 146 -15.83 5.39 -9.91
C GLY A 146 -15.67 5.39 -8.37
N ARG A 147 -14.54 4.92 -7.83
CA ARG A 147 -14.28 4.89 -6.38
C ARG A 147 -13.00 5.58 -5.99
#